data_1671ee1a626a7cc8fec175cd3bee1b61
#
_entry.id   1671ee1a626a7cc8fec175cd3bee1b61
#
_cell.length_a   1.000
_cell.length_b   1.000
_cell.length_c   1.000
_cell.angle_alpha   90.00
_cell.angle_beta   90.00
_cell.angle_gamma   90.00
#
_symmetry.space_group_name_H-M   'P 1'
#
loop_
_entity.id
_entity.type
_entity.pdbx_description
1 polymer ?
#
loop_
_entity_poly.entity_id
_entity_poly.type
_entity_poly.pdbx_seq_one_letter_code
_entity_poly.pdbx_strand_id
1 'polypeptide(L)'
;KGDFSEYGSQSEADAALCALIAFRTGADPDAIDEVFRSSALYRSKWERDDYRENTINAGISACNGVFHRSKMEHPDFIKFNEQTGEPYVSVPLLAKYVREHLQYILVRDNGKQGLLKYVYEGGCYRLYADNMLLGIIKKYIADYDEELVKMSKVNEVLLHITTDLTYVSQDSLNADEDIINFQNGILKITATDTELIPHSADILSTIQLPCEWSDEYIDTPVFDSYMDTLTNGDEMVKQLLMEFIGVCISNVKGWRMKKALFLVGQGDTGKSQLKSLVERLLGRGNFIGIDLKEIESRFGTGAVYGTRLAGSS
;
A
#
# COMPACT_ATOMS: atom_id res chain seq x y z
N LYS A 1 -14.31 34.78 34.67
CA LYS A 1 -15.27 35.70 34.03
C LYS A 1 -14.95 35.70 32.56
N GLY A 2 -15.96 35.52 31.69
CA GLY A 2 -15.77 35.60 30.25
C GLY A 2 -15.41 37.02 29.84
N ASP A 3 -14.49 37.12 28.89
CA ASP A 3 -14.13 38.41 28.27
C ASP A 3 -15.21 38.78 27.23
N PHE A 4 -15.78 39.97 27.34
CA PHE A 4 -16.73 40.52 26.43
C PHE A 4 -16.35 41.95 25.96
N SER A 5 -15.07 42.29 26.10
CA SER A 5 -14.54 43.63 25.77
C SER A 5 -14.71 44.02 24.31
N GLU A 6 -14.88 43.05 23.42
CA GLU A 6 -15.12 43.29 21.98
C GLU A 6 -16.58 43.60 21.65
N TYR A 7 -17.51 43.47 22.60
CA TYR A 7 -18.95 43.71 22.41
C TYR A 7 -19.37 45.01 23.13
N GLY A 8 -20.34 45.71 22.57
CA GLY A 8 -20.86 46.92 23.16
C GLY A 8 -21.58 46.73 24.50
N SER A 9 -22.04 45.53 24.78
CA SER A 9 -22.63 45.13 26.06
C SER A 9 -22.51 43.64 26.33
N GLN A 10 -22.59 43.25 27.60
CA GLN A 10 -22.59 41.81 27.98
C GLN A 10 -23.82 41.08 27.41
N SER A 11 -24.95 41.73 27.18
CA SER A 11 -26.11 41.13 26.57
C SER A 11 -25.92 40.86 25.06
N GLU A 12 -25.13 41.68 24.37
CA GLU A 12 -24.70 41.41 22.99
C GLU A 12 -23.74 40.21 22.93
N ALA A 13 -22.80 40.13 23.87
CA ALA A 13 -21.90 38.97 23.98
C ALA A 13 -22.68 37.69 24.24
N ASP A 14 -23.69 37.73 25.12
CA ASP A 14 -24.55 36.56 25.42
C ASP A 14 -25.31 36.11 24.14
N ALA A 15 -25.87 37.06 23.35
CA ALA A 15 -26.57 36.75 22.11
C ALA A 15 -25.62 36.24 21.02
N ALA A 16 -24.41 36.81 20.91
CA ALA A 16 -23.39 36.35 19.97
C ALA A 16 -22.94 34.92 20.30
N LEU A 17 -22.75 34.61 21.59
CA LEU A 17 -22.43 33.22 22.02
C LEU A 17 -23.57 32.27 21.69
N CYS A 18 -24.83 32.68 21.93
CA CYS A 18 -26.00 31.87 21.54
C CYS A 18 -26.05 31.61 20.03
N ALA A 19 -25.69 32.61 19.19
CA ALA A 19 -25.62 32.40 17.75
C ALA A 19 -24.54 31.42 17.32
N LEU A 20 -23.37 31.45 17.97
CA LEU A 20 -22.29 30.47 17.75
C LEU A 20 -22.67 29.06 18.18
N ILE A 21 -23.39 28.94 19.31
CA ILE A 21 -23.89 27.65 19.80
C ILE A 21 -25.00 27.15 18.87
N ALA A 22 -25.95 28.00 18.50
CA ALA A 22 -27.04 27.70 17.56
C ALA A 22 -26.50 27.16 16.22
N PHE A 23 -25.44 27.80 15.71
CA PHE A 23 -24.75 27.34 14.51
C PHE A 23 -24.26 25.88 14.65
N ARG A 24 -23.78 25.48 15.83
CA ARG A 24 -23.21 24.13 16.09
C ARG A 24 -24.24 23.08 16.53
N THR A 25 -25.32 23.50 17.20
CA THR A 25 -26.34 22.61 17.78
C THR A 25 -27.55 22.41 16.88
N GLY A 26 -27.57 22.98 15.70
CA GLY A 26 -28.73 22.88 14.82
C GLY A 26 -29.88 23.79 15.21
N ALA A 27 -29.60 24.88 15.92
CA ALA A 27 -30.58 25.83 16.46
C ALA A 27 -31.56 25.20 17.49
N ASP A 28 -31.12 24.15 18.18
CA ASP A 28 -31.87 23.51 19.28
C ASP A 28 -31.80 24.38 20.54
N PRO A 29 -32.94 24.98 21.02
CA PRO A 29 -32.93 25.86 22.18
C PRO A 29 -32.46 25.20 23.47
N ASP A 30 -32.83 23.93 23.70
CA ASP A 30 -32.43 23.20 24.90
C ASP A 30 -30.91 22.93 24.94
N ALA A 31 -30.33 22.52 23.81
CA ALA A 31 -28.91 22.35 23.67
C ALA A 31 -28.16 23.68 23.80
N ILE A 32 -28.73 24.82 23.34
CA ILE A 32 -28.14 26.14 23.50
C ILE A 32 -28.10 26.52 24.98
N ASP A 33 -29.21 26.29 25.73
CA ASP A 33 -29.28 26.57 27.19
C ASP A 33 -28.22 25.75 27.95
N GLU A 34 -28.12 24.45 27.68
CA GLU A 34 -27.18 23.56 28.35
C GLU A 34 -25.74 24.01 28.14
N VAL A 35 -25.34 24.28 26.89
CA VAL A 35 -23.97 24.72 26.57
C VAL A 35 -23.69 26.11 27.14
N PHE A 36 -24.66 27.05 27.08
CA PHE A 36 -24.48 28.40 27.64
C PHE A 36 -24.26 28.36 29.14
N ARG A 37 -24.99 27.50 29.90
CA ARG A 37 -24.83 27.32 31.34
C ARG A 37 -23.42 26.85 31.73
N SER A 38 -22.73 26.14 30.84
CA SER A 38 -21.34 25.70 31.03
C SER A 38 -20.31 26.77 30.65
N SER A 39 -20.71 27.87 30.04
CA SER A 39 -19.82 28.90 29.51
C SER A 39 -19.34 29.87 30.60
N ALA A 40 -18.22 30.56 30.31
CA ALA A 40 -17.68 31.60 31.18
C ALA A 40 -18.55 32.89 31.20
N LEU A 41 -19.55 33.02 30.33
CA LEU A 41 -20.50 34.14 30.32
C LEU A 41 -21.73 33.90 31.19
N TYR A 42 -21.89 32.63 31.69
CA TYR A 42 -23.00 32.28 32.55
C TYR A 42 -23.04 33.16 33.81
N ARG A 43 -24.23 33.66 34.17
CA ARG A 43 -24.50 34.51 35.35
C ARG A 43 -25.96 34.39 35.79
N SER A 44 -26.29 34.85 37.00
CA SER A 44 -27.64 34.79 37.60
C SER A 44 -28.75 35.39 36.76
N LYS A 45 -28.46 36.37 35.88
CA LYS A 45 -29.43 36.92 34.94
C LYS A 45 -29.98 35.89 33.95
N TRP A 46 -29.21 34.82 33.66
CA TRP A 46 -29.61 33.73 32.78
C TRP A 46 -30.76 32.88 33.37
N GLU A 47 -30.92 32.86 34.71
CA GLU A 47 -31.99 32.12 35.39
C GLU A 47 -33.37 32.78 35.19
N ARG A 48 -33.43 33.98 34.64
CA ARG A 48 -34.68 34.61 34.26
C ARG A 48 -35.15 34.04 32.94
N ASP A 49 -36.31 33.44 32.90
CA ASP A 49 -36.87 32.81 31.70
C ASP A 49 -37.05 33.79 30.56
N ASP A 50 -37.58 34.99 30.86
CA ASP A 50 -37.77 36.08 29.86
C ASP A 50 -36.43 36.48 29.19
N TYR A 51 -35.34 36.57 29.95
CA TYR A 51 -34.04 36.94 29.42
C TYR A 51 -33.43 35.79 28.63
N ARG A 52 -33.47 34.57 29.15
CA ARG A 52 -32.92 33.39 28.52
C ARG A 52 -33.57 33.08 27.17
N GLU A 53 -34.90 33.02 27.14
CA GLU A 53 -35.67 32.74 25.92
C GLU A 53 -35.40 33.82 24.83
N ASN A 54 -35.47 35.11 25.21
CA ASN A 54 -35.19 36.18 24.25
C ASN A 54 -33.80 36.15 23.73
N THR A 55 -32.78 35.85 24.55
CA THR A 55 -31.38 35.80 24.14
C THR A 55 -31.11 34.59 23.24
N ILE A 56 -31.68 33.41 23.54
CA ILE A 56 -31.59 32.23 22.70
C ILE A 56 -32.28 32.49 21.35
N ASN A 57 -33.47 33.05 21.33
CA ASN A 57 -34.21 33.37 20.11
C ASN A 57 -33.46 34.40 19.25
N ALA A 58 -32.85 35.42 19.88
CA ALA A 58 -32.03 36.40 19.20
C ALA A 58 -30.78 35.74 18.57
N GLY A 59 -30.12 34.81 19.30
CA GLY A 59 -29.00 34.05 18.80
C GLY A 59 -29.39 33.16 17.63
N ILE A 60 -30.52 32.44 17.72
CA ILE A 60 -31.06 31.59 16.63
C ILE A 60 -31.37 32.46 15.39
N SER A 61 -32.01 33.63 15.59
CA SER A 61 -32.37 34.56 14.51
C SER A 61 -31.16 35.19 13.84
N ALA A 62 -30.08 35.44 14.58
CA ALA A 62 -28.82 35.96 14.07
C ALA A 62 -27.94 34.89 13.41
N CYS A 63 -28.28 33.62 13.59
CA CYS A 63 -27.55 32.49 13.02
C CYS A 63 -27.85 32.39 11.51
N ASN A 64 -26.92 32.81 10.66
CA ASN A 64 -27.04 32.77 9.19
C ASN A 64 -26.78 31.35 8.61
N GLY A 65 -27.23 30.33 9.24
CA GLY A 65 -27.09 28.90 8.85
C GLY A 65 -26.87 28.06 10.06
N VAL A 66 -27.24 26.82 9.94
CA VAL A 66 -26.88 25.79 10.90
C VAL A 66 -25.56 25.23 10.48
N PHE A 67 -24.64 25.01 11.42
CA PHE A 67 -23.54 24.11 11.19
C PHE A 67 -24.18 22.74 10.92
N HIS A 68 -24.55 22.53 9.67
CA HIS A 68 -24.50 21.18 9.18
C HIS A 68 -23.04 20.82 9.40
N ARG A 69 -22.76 19.96 10.38
CA ARG A 69 -21.54 19.16 10.40
C ARG A 69 -21.35 18.87 8.92
N SER A 70 -20.51 19.70 8.26
CA SER A 70 -20.37 19.70 6.81
C SER A 70 -20.31 18.24 6.49
N LYS A 71 -21.12 17.73 5.56
CA LYS A 71 -21.04 16.33 5.18
C LYS A 71 -19.56 16.10 5.10
N MET A 72 -18.94 15.58 6.17
CA MET A 72 -17.64 14.98 6.04
C MET A 72 -17.96 14.02 4.91
N GLU A 73 -17.36 14.28 3.72
CA GLU A 73 -17.58 13.41 2.58
C GLU A 73 -17.24 12.04 3.10
N HIS A 74 -18.25 11.39 3.69
CA HIS A 74 -18.08 10.05 4.19
C HIS A 74 -17.95 9.18 2.93
N PRO A 75 -17.01 8.26 2.92
CA PRO A 75 -16.89 7.32 1.82
C PRO A 75 -18.24 6.68 1.52
N ASP A 76 -18.55 6.46 0.26
CA ASP A 76 -19.84 5.90 -0.17
C ASP A 76 -20.22 4.58 0.53
N PHE A 77 -19.23 3.86 1.06
CA PHE A 77 -19.44 2.62 1.78
C PHE A 77 -19.94 2.80 3.23
N ILE A 78 -19.95 4.03 3.76
CA ILE A 78 -20.58 4.35 5.04
C ILE A 78 -22.03 4.76 4.76
N LYS A 79 -22.96 4.05 5.35
CA LYS A 79 -24.41 4.31 5.27
C LYS A 79 -24.96 4.55 6.66
N PHE A 80 -26.10 5.21 6.73
CA PHE A 80 -26.79 5.52 7.98
C PHE A 80 -28.11 4.76 8.01
N ASN A 81 -28.43 4.17 9.16
CA ASN A 81 -29.70 3.56 9.38
C ASN A 81 -30.79 4.65 9.39
N GLU A 82 -31.82 4.50 8.58
CA GLU A 82 -32.88 5.50 8.44
C GLU A 82 -33.69 5.72 9.71
N GLN A 83 -33.75 4.72 10.62
CA GLN A 83 -34.55 4.79 11.86
C GLN A 83 -33.72 5.28 13.05
N THR A 84 -32.45 4.86 13.17
CA THR A 84 -31.61 5.18 14.33
C THR A 84 -30.59 6.29 14.05
N GLY A 85 -30.35 6.61 12.78
CA GLY A 85 -29.30 7.54 12.37
C GLY A 85 -27.87 6.99 12.57
N GLU A 86 -27.72 5.74 13.02
CA GLU A 86 -26.40 5.16 13.29
C GLU A 86 -25.66 4.80 12.00
N PRO A 87 -24.36 5.08 11.92
CA PRO A 87 -23.55 4.71 10.77
C PRO A 87 -23.27 3.20 10.74
N TYR A 88 -23.21 2.64 9.52
CA TYR A 88 -22.80 1.27 9.32
C TYR A 88 -22.02 1.09 8.02
N VAL A 89 -21.19 0.06 7.95
CA VAL A 89 -20.41 -0.29 6.76
C VAL A 89 -21.24 -1.16 5.82
N SER A 90 -21.40 -0.69 4.57
CA SER A 90 -21.99 -1.46 3.48
C SER A 90 -20.89 -2.30 2.80
N VAL A 91 -20.94 -3.61 2.97
CA VAL A 91 -19.96 -4.56 2.39
C VAL A 91 -19.86 -4.44 0.86
N PRO A 92 -20.95 -4.41 0.07
CA PRO A 92 -20.85 -4.29 -1.38
C PRO A 92 -20.17 -2.98 -1.83
N LEU A 93 -20.48 -1.86 -1.15
CA LEU A 93 -19.90 -0.57 -1.47
C LEU A 93 -18.42 -0.48 -1.03
N LEU A 94 -18.06 -1.06 0.11
CA LEU A 94 -16.68 -1.16 0.52
C LEU A 94 -15.88 -2.07 -0.42
N ALA A 95 -16.44 -3.19 -0.86
CA ALA A 95 -15.81 -4.04 -1.86
C ALA A 95 -15.58 -3.31 -3.19
N LYS A 96 -16.56 -2.49 -3.63
CA LYS A 96 -16.39 -1.60 -4.79
C LYS A 96 -15.28 -0.60 -4.56
N TYR A 97 -15.27 0.07 -3.42
CA TYR A 97 -14.23 1.04 -3.04
C TYR A 97 -12.84 0.40 -3.04
N VAL A 98 -12.68 -0.81 -2.50
CA VAL A 98 -11.41 -1.55 -2.55
C VAL A 98 -10.96 -1.80 -3.99
N ARG A 99 -11.85 -2.21 -4.90
CA ARG A 99 -11.51 -2.41 -6.32
C ARG A 99 -11.06 -1.13 -7.02
N GLU A 100 -11.60 0.01 -6.63
CA GLU A 100 -11.28 1.31 -7.23
C GLU A 100 -9.98 1.92 -6.68
N HIS A 101 -9.61 1.60 -5.44
CA HIS A 101 -8.48 2.22 -4.73
C HIS A 101 -7.30 1.29 -4.46
N LEU A 102 -7.46 -0.01 -4.66
CA LEU A 102 -6.41 -1.01 -4.51
C LEU A 102 -6.16 -1.70 -5.85
N GLN A 103 -4.99 -1.47 -6.41
CA GLN A 103 -4.55 -2.17 -7.61
C GLN A 103 -4.12 -3.59 -7.21
N TYR A 104 -4.94 -4.60 -7.53
CA TYR A 104 -4.65 -5.99 -7.22
C TYR A 104 -5.05 -6.92 -8.35
N ILE A 105 -4.40 -8.09 -8.40
CA ILE A 105 -4.75 -9.18 -9.31
C ILE A 105 -4.90 -10.48 -8.55
N LEU A 106 -5.81 -11.31 -9.04
CA LEU A 106 -6.04 -12.65 -8.57
C LEU A 106 -5.43 -13.63 -9.57
N VAL A 107 -4.54 -14.49 -9.10
CA VAL A 107 -3.83 -15.44 -9.96
C VAL A 107 -4.19 -16.85 -9.52
N ARG A 108 -4.65 -17.66 -10.46
CA ARG A 108 -4.93 -19.08 -10.19
C ARG A 108 -3.63 -19.85 -10.17
N ASP A 109 -3.36 -20.53 -9.04
CA ASP A 109 -2.21 -21.42 -8.92
C ASP A 109 -2.46 -22.71 -9.74
N ASN A 110 -1.63 -22.95 -10.76
CA ASN A 110 -1.78 -24.09 -11.66
C ASN A 110 -1.51 -25.45 -10.99
N GLY A 111 -0.90 -25.50 -9.82
CA GLY A 111 -0.54 -26.73 -9.10
C GLY A 111 -1.35 -27.02 -7.84
N LYS A 112 -2.08 -26.06 -7.32
CA LYS A 112 -2.86 -26.15 -6.08
C LYS A 112 -4.22 -25.50 -6.31
N GLN A 113 -5.25 -25.97 -5.63
CA GLN A 113 -6.58 -25.32 -5.65
C GLN A 113 -6.57 -23.97 -4.87
N GLY A 114 -5.48 -23.22 -4.99
CA GLY A 114 -5.24 -21.97 -4.29
C GLY A 114 -5.38 -20.76 -5.20
N LEU A 115 -5.75 -19.65 -4.59
CA LEU A 115 -5.80 -18.34 -5.23
C LEU A 115 -4.67 -17.49 -4.65
N LEU A 116 -3.75 -17.08 -5.51
CA LEU A 116 -2.69 -16.14 -5.17
C LEU A 116 -3.20 -14.71 -5.37
N LYS A 117 -2.93 -13.86 -4.43
CA LYS A 117 -3.38 -12.47 -4.39
C LYS A 117 -2.16 -11.56 -4.46
N TYR A 118 -2.05 -10.77 -5.51
CA TYR A 118 -0.97 -9.84 -5.67
C TYR A 118 -1.51 -8.41 -5.62
N VAL A 119 -0.83 -7.55 -4.90
CA VAL A 119 -1.11 -6.12 -4.82
C VAL A 119 0.02 -5.36 -5.51
N TYR A 120 -0.35 -4.39 -6.33
CA TYR A 120 0.61 -3.52 -6.99
C TYR A 120 1.06 -2.41 -6.05
N GLU A 121 2.35 -2.37 -5.75
CA GLU A 121 2.97 -1.35 -4.91
C GLU A 121 4.43 -1.13 -5.30
N GLY A 122 4.87 0.12 -5.29
CA GLY A 122 6.26 0.46 -5.59
C GLY A 122 6.73 0.01 -6.98
N GLY A 123 5.81 -0.06 -7.97
CA GLY A 123 6.14 -0.45 -9.34
C GLY A 123 6.16 -1.97 -9.60
N CYS A 124 5.68 -2.79 -8.68
CA CYS A 124 5.76 -4.25 -8.76
C CYS A 124 4.55 -4.91 -8.08
N TYR A 125 4.12 -6.06 -8.57
CA TYR A 125 3.10 -6.89 -7.93
C TYR A 125 3.72 -7.76 -6.83
N ARG A 126 3.28 -7.57 -5.60
CA ARG A 126 3.76 -8.32 -4.44
C ARG A 126 2.71 -9.29 -3.93
N LEU A 127 3.13 -10.51 -3.58
CA LEU A 127 2.25 -11.53 -3.04
C LEU A 127 1.76 -11.13 -1.65
N TYR A 128 0.44 -11.10 -1.47
CA TYR A 128 -0.21 -10.75 -0.23
C TYR A 128 -0.94 -11.94 0.39
N ALA A 129 -0.68 -12.17 1.66
CA ALA A 129 -1.48 -13.10 2.45
C ALA A 129 -2.81 -12.45 2.85
N ASP A 130 -3.81 -13.27 3.20
CA ASP A 130 -5.15 -12.79 3.55
C ASP A 130 -5.12 -11.77 4.71
N ASN A 131 -4.30 -12.00 5.73
CA ASN A 131 -4.17 -11.09 6.86
C ASN A 131 -3.66 -9.69 6.47
N MET A 132 -2.84 -9.59 5.42
CA MET A 132 -2.37 -8.31 4.90
C MET A 132 -3.50 -7.54 4.20
N LEU A 133 -4.28 -8.23 3.37
CA LEU A 133 -5.46 -7.63 2.72
C LEU A 133 -6.53 -7.25 3.73
N LEU A 134 -6.79 -8.10 4.74
CA LEU A 134 -7.68 -7.76 5.85
C LEU A 134 -7.21 -6.49 6.58
N GLY A 135 -5.90 -6.31 6.75
CA GLY A 135 -5.31 -5.09 7.32
C GLY A 135 -5.61 -3.84 6.49
N ILE A 136 -5.50 -3.92 5.16
CA ILE A 136 -5.85 -2.82 4.25
C ILE A 136 -7.34 -2.49 4.32
N ILE A 137 -8.21 -3.50 4.23
CA ILE A 137 -9.66 -3.32 4.31
C ILE A 137 -10.06 -2.72 5.66
N LYS A 138 -9.49 -3.23 6.75
CA LYS A 138 -9.69 -2.68 8.10
C LYS A 138 -9.31 -1.21 8.15
N LYS A 139 -8.16 -0.84 7.56
CA LYS A 139 -7.67 0.53 7.54
C LYS A 139 -8.64 1.47 6.84
N TYR A 140 -9.22 1.11 5.70
CA TYR A 140 -10.21 1.95 5.02
C TYR A 140 -11.43 2.30 5.89
N ILE A 141 -11.86 1.39 6.76
CA ILE A 141 -12.94 1.66 7.71
C ILE A 141 -12.43 2.53 8.85
N ALA A 142 -11.28 2.17 9.44
CA ALA A 142 -10.71 2.84 10.60
C ALA A 142 -10.29 4.30 10.31
N ASP A 143 -9.85 4.59 9.09
CA ASP A 143 -9.51 5.95 8.65
C ASP A 143 -10.72 6.89 8.70
N TYR A 144 -11.95 6.35 8.62
CA TYR A 144 -13.18 7.10 8.84
C TYR A 144 -13.62 7.07 10.31
N ASP A 145 -13.77 5.85 10.89
CA ASP A 145 -14.18 5.64 12.27
C ASP A 145 -13.75 4.23 12.73
N GLU A 146 -12.88 4.16 13.73
CA GLU A 146 -12.38 2.89 14.26
C GLU A 146 -13.49 2.05 14.96
N GLU A 147 -14.53 2.70 15.50
CA GLU A 147 -15.64 2.00 16.17
C GLU A 147 -16.52 1.20 15.18
N LEU A 148 -16.49 1.56 13.90
CA LEU A 148 -17.22 0.85 12.85
C LEU A 148 -16.51 -0.43 12.37
N VAL A 149 -15.28 -0.68 12.82
CA VAL A 149 -14.51 -1.86 12.43
C VAL A 149 -15.11 -3.10 13.05
N LYS A 150 -15.73 -3.94 12.20
CA LYS A 150 -16.23 -5.27 12.56
C LYS A 150 -15.54 -6.31 11.69
N MET A 151 -14.75 -7.20 12.30
CA MET A 151 -13.97 -8.20 11.55
C MET A 151 -14.83 -9.12 10.69
N SER A 152 -16.11 -9.35 11.05
CA SER A 152 -17.05 -10.07 10.19
C SER A 152 -17.25 -9.36 8.85
N LYS A 153 -17.42 -8.03 8.86
CA LYS A 153 -17.58 -7.22 7.66
C LYS A 153 -16.29 -7.15 6.83
N VAL A 154 -15.14 -7.03 7.49
CA VAL A 154 -13.83 -7.05 6.85
C VAL A 154 -13.61 -8.38 6.10
N ASN A 155 -13.94 -9.52 6.73
CA ASN A 155 -13.88 -10.84 6.10
C ASN A 155 -14.87 -10.99 4.93
N GLU A 156 -16.10 -10.49 5.06
CA GLU A 156 -17.08 -10.49 3.97
C GLU A 156 -16.57 -9.71 2.76
N VAL A 157 -15.91 -8.54 2.97
CA VAL A 157 -15.32 -7.76 1.89
C VAL A 157 -14.17 -8.52 1.21
N LEU A 158 -13.27 -9.15 2.00
CA LEU A 158 -12.22 -9.99 1.44
C LEU A 158 -12.81 -11.11 0.57
N LEU A 159 -13.85 -11.79 1.05
CA LEU A 159 -14.52 -12.81 0.26
C LEU A 159 -15.12 -12.23 -1.02
N HIS A 160 -15.75 -11.07 -0.96
CA HIS A 160 -16.30 -10.38 -2.13
C HIS A 160 -15.26 -10.10 -3.20
N ILE A 161 -14.07 -9.57 -2.83
CA ILE A 161 -13.02 -9.21 -3.80
C ILE A 161 -12.23 -10.42 -4.30
N THR A 162 -12.25 -11.55 -3.60
CA THR A 162 -11.51 -12.76 -3.97
C THR A 162 -12.36 -13.81 -4.69
N THR A 163 -13.68 -13.63 -4.75
CA THR A 163 -14.60 -14.52 -5.48
C THR A 163 -14.96 -14.00 -6.87
N ASP A 164 -14.38 -12.89 -7.30
CA ASP A 164 -14.52 -12.42 -8.68
C ASP A 164 -13.98 -13.44 -9.67
N LEU A 165 -14.67 -13.60 -10.81
CA LEU A 165 -14.29 -14.59 -11.84
C LEU A 165 -13.13 -14.14 -12.73
N THR A 166 -12.59 -12.93 -12.53
CA THR A 166 -11.51 -12.38 -13.33
C THR A 166 -10.17 -12.79 -12.76
N TYR A 167 -9.60 -13.85 -13.31
CA TYR A 167 -8.27 -14.34 -12.90
C TYR A 167 -7.25 -14.09 -13.99
N VAL A 168 -6.06 -13.68 -13.58
CA VAL A 168 -4.88 -13.63 -14.43
C VAL A 168 -4.24 -15.03 -14.45
N SER A 169 -3.77 -15.46 -15.62
CA SER A 169 -2.97 -16.68 -15.70
C SER A 169 -1.63 -16.49 -15.02
N GLN A 170 -1.17 -17.51 -14.32
CA GLN A 170 0.17 -17.50 -13.73
C GLN A 170 1.27 -17.31 -14.77
N ASP A 171 1.09 -17.84 -15.98
CA ASP A 171 2.05 -17.70 -17.08
C ASP A 171 2.15 -16.27 -17.61
N SER A 172 1.15 -15.42 -17.31
CA SER A 172 1.17 -13.99 -17.66
C SER A 172 2.06 -13.17 -16.73
N LEU A 173 2.41 -13.69 -15.55
CA LEU A 173 3.35 -13.02 -14.63
C LEU A 173 4.77 -13.08 -15.20
N ASN A 174 5.43 -11.94 -15.27
CA ASN A 174 6.79 -11.82 -15.82
C ASN A 174 6.91 -12.47 -17.22
N ALA A 175 5.87 -12.34 -18.05
CA ALA A 175 5.84 -13.00 -19.35
C ALA A 175 6.72 -12.32 -20.39
N ASP A 176 6.87 -11.01 -20.28
CA ASP A 176 7.72 -10.22 -21.16
C ASP A 176 9.20 -10.43 -20.77
N GLU A 177 9.96 -11.09 -21.64
CA GLU A 177 11.38 -11.38 -21.43
C GLU A 177 12.28 -10.18 -21.78
N ASP A 178 11.75 -9.20 -22.51
CA ASP A 178 12.46 -8.03 -22.99
C ASP A 178 12.40 -6.84 -22.02
N ILE A 179 11.98 -7.08 -20.77
CA ILE A 179 11.95 -6.05 -19.72
C ILE A 179 12.73 -6.46 -18.48
N ILE A 180 13.27 -5.45 -17.79
CA ILE A 180 13.83 -5.58 -16.44
C ILE A 180 13.23 -4.47 -15.58
N ASN A 181 12.68 -4.84 -14.42
CA ASN A 181 12.05 -3.89 -13.51
C ASN A 181 13.07 -3.42 -12.46
N PHE A 182 13.37 -2.12 -12.47
CA PHE A 182 14.23 -1.41 -11.52
C PHE A 182 13.40 -0.54 -10.57
N GLN A 183 14.02 0.06 -9.55
CA GLN A 183 13.30 0.94 -8.62
C GLN A 183 12.80 2.24 -9.26
N ASN A 184 13.51 2.75 -10.26
CA ASN A 184 13.17 4.00 -10.94
C ASN A 184 12.39 3.81 -12.26
N GLY A 185 12.05 2.58 -12.64
CA GLY A 185 11.28 2.31 -13.86
C GLY A 185 11.48 0.90 -14.41
N ILE A 186 10.92 0.67 -15.57
CA ILE A 186 11.05 -0.58 -16.31
C ILE A 186 11.94 -0.36 -17.51
N LEU A 187 13.07 -1.04 -17.56
CA LEU A 187 13.97 -1.03 -18.72
C LEU A 187 13.40 -1.96 -19.78
N LYS A 188 13.05 -1.40 -20.91
CA LYS A 188 12.72 -2.15 -22.14
C LYS A 188 14.00 -2.38 -22.93
N ILE A 189 14.22 -3.62 -23.36
CA ILE A 189 15.38 -4.04 -24.13
C ILE A 189 14.90 -4.39 -25.53
N THR A 190 15.47 -3.75 -26.53
CA THR A 190 15.23 -4.07 -27.93
C THR A 190 16.51 -4.63 -28.57
N ALA A 191 16.43 -5.09 -29.80
CA ALA A 191 17.63 -5.59 -30.49
C ALA A 191 18.75 -4.55 -30.67
N THR A 192 18.41 -3.26 -30.61
CA THR A 192 19.34 -2.16 -30.92
C THR A 192 19.44 -1.10 -29.85
N ASP A 193 18.53 -1.09 -28.86
CA ASP A 193 18.44 0.01 -27.90
C ASP A 193 17.78 -0.44 -26.59
N THR A 194 17.90 0.40 -25.58
CA THR A 194 17.23 0.26 -24.27
C THR A 194 16.49 1.54 -23.95
N GLU A 195 15.29 1.42 -23.38
CA GLU A 195 14.46 2.55 -22.96
C GLU A 195 13.94 2.35 -21.54
N LEU A 196 14.17 3.32 -20.66
CA LEU A 196 13.55 3.31 -19.33
C LEU A 196 12.19 3.96 -19.39
N ILE A 197 11.14 3.17 -19.13
CA ILE A 197 9.75 3.63 -19.10
C ILE A 197 9.22 3.70 -17.67
N PRO A 198 8.20 4.55 -17.38
CA PRO A 198 7.55 4.59 -16.08
C PRO A 198 6.93 3.23 -15.70
N HIS A 199 6.85 2.96 -14.40
CA HIS A 199 6.11 1.82 -13.90
C HIS A 199 4.61 1.89 -14.28
N SER A 200 4.03 0.75 -14.63
CA SER A 200 2.59 0.61 -14.88
C SER A 200 2.05 -0.68 -14.28
N ALA A 201 0.85 -0.61 -13.71
CA ALA A 201 0.13 -1.79 -13.24
C ALA A 201 -0.32 -2.74 -14.37
N ASP A 202 -0.30 -2.29 -15.63
CA ASP A 202 -0.57 -3.13 -16.80
C ASP A 202 0.55 -4.13 -17.06
N ILE A 203 1.74 -3.86 -16.55
CA ILE A 203 2.90 -4.75 -16.65
C ILE A 203 2.92 -5.67 -15.44
N LEU A 204 2.60 -6.94 -15.66
CA LEU A 204 2.46 -7.95 -14.61
C LEU A 204 3.80 -8.45 -14.09
N SER A 205 4.65 -7.50 -13.63
CA SER A 205 5.95 -7.80 -13.05
C SER A 205 5.83 -8.09 -11.56
N THR A 206 6.35 -9.23 -11.11
CA THR A 206 6.47 -9.61 -9.70
C THR A 206 7.91 -9.59 -9.21
N ILE A 207 8.85 -9.29 -10.10
CA ILE A 207 10.29 -9.24 -9.85
C ILE A 207 10.76 -7.81 -10.07
N GLN A 208 11.37 -7.20 -9.06
CA GLN A 208 11.95 -5.88 -9.14
C GLN A 208 13.35 -5.92 -8.52
N LEU A 209 14.34 -5.38 -9.23
CA LEU A 209 15.70 -5.27 -8.71
C LEU A 209 15.79 -4.09 -7.73
N PRO A 210 16.50 -4.24 -6.60
CA PRO A 210 16.61 -3.21 -5.56
C PRO A 210 17.64 -2.12 -5.89
N CYS A 211 17.72 -1.74 -7.15
CA CYS A 211 18.62 -0.70 -7.65
C CYS A 211 17.92 0.13 -8.73
N GLU A 212 18.47 1.28 -9.02
CA GLU A 212 18.06 2.15 -10.11
C GLU A 212 18.86 1.84 -11.36
N TRP A 213 18.25 2.01 -12.52
CA TRP A 213 18.94 1.99 -13.81
C TRP A 213 19.47 3.37 -14.15
N SER A 214 20.69 3.43 -14.68
CA SER A 214 21.26 4.61 -15.31
C SER A 214 21.94 4.20 -16.62
N ASP A 215 21.79 5.01 -17.63
CA ASP A 215 22.52 4.93 -18.90
C ASP A 215 23.91 5.61 -18.85
N GLU A 216 24.17 6.33 -17.75
CA GLU A 216 25.48 6.92 -17.53
C GLU A 216 26.51 5.83 -17.18
N TYR A 217 27.67 5.90 -17.84
CA TYR A 217 28.79 5.02 -17.50
C TYR A 217 29.32 5.36 -16.11
N ILE A 218 29.34 4.36 -15.25
CA ILE A 218 29.95 4.45 -13.92
C ILE A 218 31.21 3.60 -13.91
N ASP A 219 32.36 4.23 -13.62
CA ASP A 219 33.61 3.52 -13.46
C ASP A 219 33.59 2.63 -12.21
N THR A 220 33.87 1.35 -12.37
CA THR A 220 33.80 0.32 -11.31
C THR A 220 35.13 -0.38 -11.05
N PRO A 221 36.24 0.35 -10.76
CA PRO A 221 37.59 -0.23 -10.70
C PRO A 221 37.77 -1.33 -9.67
N VAL A 222 37.00 -1.26 -8.56
CA VAL A 222 37.03 -2.30 -7.51
C VAL A 222 36.38 -3.58 -8.03
N PHE A 223 35.23 -3.48 -8.72
CA PHE A 223 34.56 -4.63 -9.31
C PHE A 223 35.40 -5.26 -10.43
N ASP A 224 35.97 -4.44 -11.29
CA ASP A 224 36.80 -4.91 -12.39
C ASP A 224 38.03 -5.65 -11.88
N SER A 225 38.76 -5.09 -10.93
CA SER A 225 39.89 -5.75 -10.25
C SER A 225 39.48 -7.04 -9.55
N TYR A 226 38.31 -7.07 -8.92
CA TYR A 226 37.80 -8.28 -8.31
C TYR A 226 37.52 -9.37 -9.37
N MET A 227 36.87 -9.01 -10.48
CA MET A 227 36.54 -9.95 -11.56
C MET A 227 37.84 -10.49 -12.21
N ASP A 228 38.83 -9.66 -12.43
CA ASP A 228 40.13 -10.07 -12.95
C ASP A 228 40.84 -11.05 -12.01
N THR A 229 40.77 -10.82 -10.71
CA THR A 229 41.32 -11.73 -9.70
C THR A 229 40.59 -13.05 -9.67
N LEU A 230 39.21 -13.00 -9.68
CA LEU A 230 38.36 -14.19 -9.64
C LEU A 230 38.58 -15.10 -10.83
N THR A 231 38.79 -14.52 -12.02
CA THR A 231 38.96 -15.26 -13.27
C THR A 231 40.44 -15.50 -13.63
N ASN A 232 41.37 -15.04 -12.80
CA ASN A 232 42.82 -15.05 -13.08
C ASN A 232 43.19 -14.39 -14.44
N GLY A 233 42.46 -13.32 -14.79
CA GLY A 233 42.61 -12.60 -16.04
C GLY A 233 42.11 -13.32 -17.29
N ASP A 234 41.33 -14.40 -17.13
CA ASP A 234 40.70 -15.09 -18.27
C ASP A 234 39.44 -14.34 -18.71
N GLU A 235 39.52 -13.64 -19.83
CA GLU A 235 38.44 -12.83 -20.38
C GLU A 235 37.21 -13.67 -20.80
N MET A 236 37.42 -14.92 -21.25
CA MET A 236 36.30 -15.78 -21.62
C MET A 236 35.48 -16.21 -20.37
N VAL A 237 36.18 -16.51 -19.28
CA VAL A 237 35.54 -16.82 -17.99
C VAL A 237 34.85 -15.59 -17.44
N LYS A 238 35.48 -14.41 -17.52
CA LYS A 238 34.89 -13.14 -17.10
C LYS A 238 33.57 -12.85 -17.87
N GLN A 239 33.63 -12.99 -19.19
CA GLN A 239 32.43 -12.81 -20.03
C GLN A 239 31.33 -13.81 -19.67
N LEU A 240 31.65 -15.10 -19.47
CA LEU A 240 30.68 -16.12 -19.06
C LEU A 240 29.98 -15.75 -17.74
N LEU A 241 30.73 -15.25 -16.77
CA LEU A 241 30.17 -14.83 -15.48
C LEU A 241 29.26 -13.60 -15.65
N MET A 242 29.65 -12.63 -16.47
CA MET A 242 28.83 -11.46 -16.76
C MET A 242 27.54 -11.83 -17.50
N GLU A 243 27.60 -12.72 -18.47
CA GLU A 243 26.43 -13.25 -19.17
C GLU A 243 25.49 -13.99 -18.21
N PHE A 244 26.04 -14.79 -17.29
CA PHE A 244 25.25 -15.47 -16.26
C PHE A 244 24.55 -14.46 -15.35
N ILE A 245 25.24 -13.42 -14.90
CA ILE A 245 24.64 -12.35 -14.10
C ILE A 245 23.52 -11.66 -14.91
N GLY A 246 23.76 -11.36 -16.18
CA GLY A 246 22.75 -10.79 -17.09
C GLY A 246 21.48 -11.63 -17.18
N VAL A 247 21.62 -12.95 -17.29
CA VAL A 247 20.48 -13.89 -17.27
C VAL A 247 19.76 -13.85 -15.91
N CYS A 248 20.50 -13.75 -14.81
CA CYS A 248 19.90 -13.70 -13.48
C CYS A 248 19.00 -12.47 -13.28
N ILE A 249 19.37 -11.33 -13.84
CA ILE A 249 18.59 -10.08 -13.72
C ILE A 249 17.49 -9.94 -14.79
N SER A 250 17.56 -10.67 -15.89
CA SER A 250 16.58 -10.64 -16.98
C SER A 250 15.32 -11.46 -16.65
N ASN A 251 14.23 -11.29 -17.40
CA ASN A 251 13.02 -12.11 -17.28
C ASN A 251 13.07 -13.43 -18.05
N VAL A 252 14.20 -13.81 -18.62
CA VAL A 252 14.36 -15.08 -19.34
C VAL A 252 14.03 -16.23 -18.42
N LYS A 253 13.14 -17.12 -18.86
CA LYS A 253 12.68 -18.26 -18.05
C LYS A 253 13.79 -19.30 -17.88
N GLY A 254 14.05 -19.74 -16.65
CA GLY A 254 15.13 -20.67 -16.33
C GLY A 254 15.05 -22.00 -17.12
N TRP A 255 13.84 -22.49 -17.45
CA TRP A 255 13.64 -23.70 -18.24
C TRP A 255 14.15 -23.56 -19.69
N ARG A 256 14.23 -22.34 -20.22
CA ARG A 256 14.85 -22.08 -21.54
C ARG A 256 16.38 -22.18 -21.49
N MET A 257 16.96 -21.70 -20.39
CA MET A 257 18.42 -21.73 -20.20
C MET A 257 18.96 -23.13 -19.98
N LYS A 258 18.28 -23.96 -19.17
CA LYS A 258 18.68 -25.33 -18.82
C LYS A 258 20.15 -25.44 -18.39
N LYS A 259 20.62 -24.45 -17.64
CA LYS A 259 22.02 -24.32 -17.19
C LYS A 259 22.08 -24.04 -15.71
N ALA A 260 23.12 -24.52 -15.08
CA ALA A 260 23.53 -24.17 -13.73
C ALA A 260 25.00 -23.75 -13.75
N LEU A 261 25.34 -22.75 -12.94
CA LEU A 261 26.73 -22.31 -12.78
C LEU A 261 27.32 -23.04 -11.56
N PHE A 262 28.44 -23.70 -11.76
CA PHE A 262 29.25 -24.30 -10.70
C PHE A 262 30.60 -23.59 -10.61
N LEU A 263 30.85 -22.95 -9.46
CA LEU A 263 32.13 -22.30 -9.18
C LEU A 263 33.02 -23.27 -8.41
N VAL A 264 34.03 -23.79 -9.08
CA VAL A 264 34.98 -24.75 -8.51
C VAL A 264 36.38 -24.11 -8.41
N GLY A 265 37.02 -24.28 -7.27
CA GLY A 265 38.37 -23.74 -7.04
C GLY A 265 38.74 -23.82 -5.57
N GLN A 266 40.00 -23.40 -5.26
CA GLN A 266 40.53 -23.40 -3.88
C GLN A 266 39.69 -22.48 -2.96
N GLY A 267 39.80 -22.67 -1.64
CA GLY A 267 39.22 -21.76 -0.66
C GLY A 267 39.71 -20.32 -0.83
N ASP A 268 38.93 -19.36 -0.34
CA ASP A 268 39.27 -17.93 -0.26
C ASP A 268 39.59 -17.24 -1.60
N THR A 269 39.10 -17.76 -2.72
CA THR A 269 39.29 -17.19 -4.07
C THR A 269 38.15 -16.26 -4.50
N GLY A 270 37.26 -15.84 -3.62
CA GLY A 270 36.20 -14.89 -3.92
C GLY A 270 34.87 -15.48 -4.42
N LYS A 271 34.72 -16.80 -4.61
CA LYS A 271 33.50 -17.44 -5.13
C LYS A 271 32.24 -17.08 -4.33
N SER A 272 32.32 -17.10 -3.01
CA SER A 272 31.22 -16.73 -2.13
C SER A 272 30.88 -15.24 -2.21
N GLN A 273 31.84 -14.39 -2.55
CA GLN A 273 31.62 -12.96 -2.77
C GLN A 273 30.80 -12.73 -4.04
N LEU A 274 31.08 -13.48 -5.13
CA LEU A 274 30.27 -13.40 -6.34
C LEU A 274 28.82 -13.78 -6.07
N LYS A 275 28.60 -14.88 -5.34
CA LYS A 275 27.25 -15.28 -4.90
C LYS A 275 26.56 -14.16 -4.12
N SER A 276 27.24 -13.59 -3.13
CA SER A 276 26.69 -12.50 -2.31
C SER A 276 26.40 -11.24 -3.11
N LEU A 277 27.21 -10.94 -4.13
CA LEU A 277 26.99 -9.82 -5.04
C LEU A 277 25.73 -10.03 -5.85
N VAL A 278 25.56 -11.22 -6.45
CA VAL A 278 24.35 -11.57 -7.22
C VAL A 278 23.12 -11.57 -6.33
N GLU A 279 23.21 -12.08 -5.10
CA GLU A 279 22.14 -12.04 -4.11
C GLU A 279 21.68 -10.61 -3.79
N ARG A 280 22.63 -9.69 -3.60
CA ARG A 280 22.34 -8.26 -3.37
C ARG A 280 21.75 -7.60 -4.60
N LEU A 281 22.25 -7.92 -5.79
CA LEU A 281 21.74 -7.38 -7.05
C LEU A 281 20.31 -7.82 -7.31
N LEU A 282 19.96 -9.08 -7.02
CA LEU A 282 18.62 -9.60 -7.16
C LEU A 282 17.67 -9.12 -6.04
N GLY A 283 18.20 -8.91 -4.85
CA GLY A 283 17.43 -8.52 -3.68
C GLY A 283 16.69 -9.66 -3.00
N ARG A 284 16.21 -9.38 -1.79
CA ARG A 284 15.44 -10.34 -0.98
C ARG A 284 14.13 -10.69 -1.69
N GLY A 285 13.83 -11.98 -1.76
CA GLY A 285 12.62 -12.51 -2.42
C GLY A 285 12.88 -12.98 -3.86
N ASN A 286 13.90 -12.47 -4.53
CA ASN A 286 14.29 -12.94 -5.87
C ASN A 286 15.45 -13.96 -5.83
N PHE A 287 16.09 -14.12 -4.69
CA PHE A 287 17.16 -15.10 -4.44
C PHE A 287 16.80 -15.99 -3.25
N ILE A 288 17.10 -17.28 -3.35
CA ILE A 288 17.02 -18.23 -2.24
C ILE A 288 18.32 -19.01 -2.10
N GLY A 289 18.84 -19.06 -0.86
CA GLY A 289 19.89 -20.01 -0.49
C GLY A 289 19.26 -21.36 -0.16
N ILE A 290 19.59 -22.40 -0.92
CA ILE A 290 19.06 -23.76 -0.71
C ILE A 290 20.14 -24.80 -0.94
N ASP A 291 20.25 -25.79 -0.07
CA ASP A 291 21.14 -26.93 -0.29
C ASP A 291 20.58 -27.83 -1.42
N LEU A 292 21.47 -28.37 -2.27
CA LEU A 292 21.05 -29.31 -3.32
C LEU A 292 20.30 -30.51 -2.78
N LYS A 293 20.63 -31.00 -1.57
CA LYS A 293 19.90 -32.07 -0.90
C LYS A 293 18.49 -31.66 -0.49
N GLU A 294 18.26 -30.38 -0.18
CA GLU A 294 16.93 -29.90 0.15
C GLU A 294 16.03 -29.83 -1.08
N ILE A 295 16.60 -29.56 -2.27
CA ILE A 295 15.84 -29.57 -3.54
C ILE A 295 15.29 -30.98 -3.85
N GLU A 296 16.01 -32.05 -3.49
CA GLU A 296 15.54 -33.43 -3.64
C GLU A 296 14.42 -33.81 -2.68
N SER A 297 14.21 -33.03 -1.63
CA SER A 297 13.16 -33.29 -0.65
C SER A 297 11.76 -33.04 -1.25
N ARG A 298 10.74 -33.72 -0.68
CA ARG A 298 9.33 -33.59 -1.12
C ARG A 298 8.81 -32.16 -1.20
N PHE A 299 9.38 -31.24 -0.42
CA PHE A 299 8.95 -29.83 -0.32
C PHE A 299 9.99 -28.86 -0.88
N GLY A 300 11.17 -29.33 -1.28
CA GLY A 300 12.29 -28.47 -1.71
C GLY A 300 11.97 -27.63 -2.94
N THR A 301 11.24 -28.18 -3.90
CA THR A 301 10.82 -27.44 -5.10
C THR A 301 9.83 -26.31 -4.80
N GLY A 302 9.05 -26.41 -3.73
CA GLY A 302 8.14 -25.35 -3.30
C GLY A 302 8.85 -24.10 -2.80
N ALA A 303 10.04 -24.25 -2.22
CA ALA A 303 10.84 -23.15 -1.71
C ALA A 303 11.46 -22.28 -2.83
N VAL A 304 11.79 -22.90 -3.97
CA VAL A 304 12.36 -22.19 -5.16
C VAL A 304 11.29 -21.52 -6.02
N TYR A 305 10.02 -21.80 -5.76
CA TYR A 305 8.93 -21.25 -6.55
C TYR A 305 8.85 -19.71 -6.38
N GLY A 306 8.78 -19.00 -7.51
CA GLY A 306 8.68 -17.54 -7.53
C GLY A 306 10.00 -16.79 -7.30
N THR A 307 11.13 -17.52 -7.09
CA THR A 307 12.46 -16.91 -7.00
C THR A 307 13.15 -16.85 -8.36
N ARG A 308 14.05 -15.91 -8.52
CA ARG A 308 14.79 -15.70 -9.74
C ARG A 308 16.02 -16.60 -9.84
N LEU A 309 16.69 -16.79 -8.72
CA LEU A 309 17.88 -17.62 -8.60
C LEU A 309 17.86 -18.42 -7.30
N ALA A 310 18.17 -19.70 -7.39
CA ALA A 310 18.49 -20.54 -6.24
C ALA A 310 19.99 -20.81 -6.23
N GLY A 311 20.65 -20.58 -5.09
CA GLY A 311 22.09 -20.76 -4.96
C GLY A 311 22.44 -21.57 -3.71
N SER A 312 23.38 -22.51 -3.84
CA SER A 312 23.99 -23.25 -2.74
C SER A 312 25.41 -22.78 -2.49
N SER A 313 25.94 -22.98 -1.29
CA SER A 313 27.34 -22.72 -0.92
C SER A 313 27.97 -23.96 -0.32
#